data_36e51e4d3e2ed4d714ba8248f20d819b
#
_entry.id   36e51e4d3e2ed4d714ba8248f20d819b
#
_cell.length_a   1.000
_cell.length_b   1.000
_cell.length_c   1.000
_cell.angle_alpha   90.00
_cell.angle_beta   90.00
_cell.angle_gamma   90.00
#
_symmetry.space_group_name_H-M   'P 1'
#
loop_
_entity.id
_entity.type
_entity.pdbx_description
1 polymer ?
#
loop_
_entity_poly.entity_id
_entity_poly.type
_entity_poly.pdbx_seq_one_letter_code
_entity_poly.pdbx_strand_id
1 'polypeptide(L)'
;MKGLKFGIMALVLLMASSLSAQSIKESFSAEGRENWKPEVTVRGNLGIYAGGFAVTGGVRIDEKRTLGLMVGKNVNVYTVRHGYADVNSFSAALYGRRYLHLGERKIFSFYSDLALGAAVVTGMEGAYWVNPVDGTTKKDDIDVEKGDVQPYFSWQPGMRVRFYKNIHLFLGPTLSSHCLGVHLGFGF
;
A
#
# COMPACT_ATOMS: atom_id res chain seq x y z
N MET A 1 3.20 -22.08 6.82
CA MET A 1 2.84 -20.65 6.98
C MET A 1 3.63 -19.86 8.04
N LYS A 2 4.22 -20.48 9.08
CA LYS A 2 5.04 -19.77 10.09
C LYS A 2 6.35 -19.21 9.52
N GLY A 3 7.03 -19.91 8.62
CA GLY A 3 8.30 -19.47 8.02
C GLY A 3 8.18 -18.22 7.12
N LEU A 4 7.07 -18.06 6.41
CA LEU A 4 6.85 -16.90 5.55
C LEU A 4 6.69 -15.60 6.37
N LYS A 5 6.03 -15.68 7.53
CA LYS A 5 5.88 -14.54 8.45
C LYS A 5 7.23 -14.10 9.03
N PHE A 6 8.10 -15.05 9.37
CA PHE A 6 9.46 -14.76 9.85
C PHE A 6 10.34 -14.15 8.75
N GLY A 7 10.25 -14.64 7.52
CA GLY A 7 10.99 -14.09 6.37
C GLY A 7 10.60 -12.65 6.06
N ILE A 8 9.30 -12.34 6.08
CA ILE A 8 8.79 -10.98 5.87
C ILE A 8 9.24 -10.04 7.00
N MET A 9 9.17 -10.50 8.25
CA MET A 9 9.59 -9.70 9.40
C MET A 9 11.10 -9.45 9.40
N ALA A 10 11.91 -10.44 9.03
CA ALA A 10 13.36 -10.28 8.86
C ALA A 10 13.72 -9.30 7.74
N LEU A 11 12.98 -9.33 6.62
CA LEU A 11 13.18 -8.40 5.50
C LEU A 11 12.81 -6.96 5.90
N VAL A 12 11.72 -6.79 6.64
CA VAL A 12 11.31 -5.48 7.19
C VAL A 12 12.34 -4.95 8.18
N LEU A 13 12.88 -5.80 9.05
CA LEU A 13 13.93 -5.44 9.99
C LEU A 13 15.26 -5.10 9.28
N LEU A 14 15.63 -5.84 8.23
CA LEU A 14 16.81 -5.55 7.41
C LEU A 14 16.66 -4.22 6.66
N MET A 15 15.48 -3.88 6.18
CA MET A 15 15.23 -2.58 5.55
C MET A 15 15.23 -1.43 6.58
N ALA A 16 14.77 -1.68 7.80
CA ALA A 16 14.79 -0.71 8.89
C ALA A 16 16.21 -0.49 9.45
N SER A 17 17.01 -1.54 9.60
CA SER A 17 18.36 -1.47 10.16
C SER A 17 19.39 -0.77 9.28
N SER A 18 19.13 -0.68 7.96
CA SER A 18 19.99 0.06 7.03
C SER A 18 19.79 1.58 7.08
N LEU A 19 18.87 2.06 7.91
CA LEU A 19 18.74 3.46 8.27
C LEU A 19 19.77 3.76 9.35
N SER A 20 20.94 4.28 9.00
CA SER A 20 21.87 4.75 10.03
C SER A 20 21.16 5.85 10.83
N ALA A 21 21.06 5.66 12.15
CA ALA A 21 20.38 6.61 13.06
C ALA A 21 20.95 8.05 12.92
N GLN A 22 22.24 8.16 12.62
CA GLN A 22 22.92 9.40 12.38
C GLN A 22 22.38 10.15 11.14
N SER A 23 22.21 9.46 10.02
CA SER A 23 21.68 10.03 8.76
C SER A 23 20.21 10.47 8.89
N ILE A 24 19.41 9.81 9.75
CA ILE A 24 18.04 10.25 10.06
C ILE A 24 18.09 11.52 10.89
N LYS A 25 18.89 11.55 11.95
CA LYS A 25 19.04 12.72 12.82
C LYS A 25 19.45 13.98 12.03
N GLU A 26 20.39 13.85 11.11
CA GLU A 26 20.83 14.93 10.22
C GLU A 26 19.70 15.41 9.31
N SER A 27 18.91 14.52 8.72
CA SER A 27 17.78 14.89 7.86
C SER A 27 16.66 15.63 8.60
N PHE A 28 16.54 15.44 9.91
CA PHE A 28 15.57 16.13 10.76
C PHE A 28 16.15 17.34 11.50
N SER A 29 17.42 17.68 11.29
CA SER A 29 18.01 18.94 11.77
C SER A 29 17.36 20.16 11.08
N ALA A 30 17.59 21.35 11.61
CA ALA A 30 17.07 22.58 11.01
C ALA A 30 17.56 22.75 9.56
N GLU A 31 18.84 22.54 9.31
CA GLU A 31 19.48 22.60 7.98
C GLU A 31 18.98 21.48 7.05
N GLY A 32 18.76 20.27 7.57
CA GLY A 32 18.23 19.14 6.80
C GLY A 32 16.81 19.40 6.30
N ARG A 33 15.98 20.10 7.09
CA ARG A 33 14.59 20.41 6.72
C ARG A 33 14.46 21.40 5.56
N GLU A 34 15.43 22.26 5.33
CA GLU A 34 15.45 23.17 4.18
C GLU A 34 15.49 22.42 2.83
N ASN A 35 16.00 21.19 2.84
CA ASN A 35 16.09 20.34 1.66
C ASN A 35 14.85 19.48 1.42
N TRP A 36 13.84 19.56 2.29
CA TRP A 36 12.63 18.77 2.15
C TRP A 36 11.81 19.19 0.93
N LYS A 37 11.38 18.19 0.15
CA LYS A 37 10.56 18.40 -1.05
C LYS A 37 9.26 17.63 -0.91
N PRO A 38 8.12 18.27 -1.22
CA PRO A 38 6.86 17.54 -1.24
C PRO A 38 6.90 16.46 -2.32
N GLU A 39 6.25 15.35 -2.05
CA GLU A 39 6.05 14.26 -3.01
C GLU A 39 4.63 13.72 -2.86
N VAL A 40 3.91 13.67 -3.97
CA VAL A 40 2.56 13.11 -4.05
C VAL A 40 2.57 11.98 -5.07
N THR A 41 1.94 10.85 -4.75
CA THR A 41 1.71 9.79 -5.74
C THR A 41 0.27 9.31 -5.72
N VAL A 42 -0.24 8.98 -6.90
CA VAL A 42 -1.54 8.34 -7.10
C VAL A 42 -1.31 7.00 -7.77
N ARG A 43 -1.84 5.93 -7.21
CA ARG A 43 -1.65 4.55 -7.70
C ARG A 43 -2.95 3.78 -7.76
N GLY A 44 -3.11 3.00 -8.82
CA GLY A 44 -4.06 1.90 -8.89
C GLY A 44 -3.38 0.60 -8.49
N ASN A 45 -4.09 -0.23 -7.73
CA ASN A 45 -3.68 -1.57 -7.35
C ASN A 45 -4.64 -2.58 -7.99
N LEU A 46 -4.09 -3.62 -8.62
CA LEU A 46 -4.86 -4.72 -9.20
C LEU A 46 -4.29 -6.04 -8.67
N GLY A 47 -5.12 -6.82 -8.04
CA GLY A 47 -4.78 -8.12 -7.48
C GLY A 47 -5.72 -9.22 -7.93
N ILE A 48 -5.45 -10.45 -7.49
CA ILE A 48 -6.18 -11.65 -7.91
C ILE A 48 -7.65 -11.60 -7.43
N TYR A 49 -7.89 -11.07 -6.23
CA TYR A 49 -9.23 -10.93 -5.65
C TYR A 49 -9.38 -9.57 -4.94
N ALA A 50 -8.68 -8.58 -5.45
CA ALA A 50 -8.70 -7.26 -4.84
C ALA A 50 -8.31 -6.21 -5.87
N GLY A 51 -8.82 -5.01 -5.67
CA GLY A 51 -8.42 -3.85 -6.44
C GLY A 51 -8.56 -2.60 -5.59
N GLY A 52 -8.06 -1.49 -6.10
CA GLY A 52 -8.21 -0.23 -5.40
C GLY A 52 -7.32 0.87 -5.93
N PHE A 53 -7.37 1.98 -5.25
CA PHE A 53 -6.45 3.08 -5.50
C PHE A 53 -5.93 3.65 -4.19
N ALA A 54 -4.75 4.24 -4.23
CA ALA A 54 -4.15 4.91 -3.10
C ALA A 54 -3.51 6.23 -3.53
N VAL A 55 -3.60 7.22 -2.66
CA VAL A 55 -2.90 8.49 -2.78
C VAL A 55 -1.93 8.58 -1.61
N THR A 56 -0.69 8.90 -1.89
CA THR A 56 0.30 9.18 -0.87
C THR A 56 0.71 10.65 -0.95
N GLY A 57 0.75 11.32 0.18
CA GLY A 57 1.29 12.66 0.33
C GLY A 57 2.39 12.66 1.39
N GLY A 58 3.55 13.15 1.06
CA GLY A 58 4.67 13.12 1.98
C GLY A 58 5.77 14.10 1.65
N VAL A 59 6.84 13.99 2.39
CA VAL A 59 8.02 14.83 2.27
C VAL A 59 9.21 13.94 1.98
N ARG A 60 9.91 14.24 0.91
CA ARG A 60 11.21 13.65 0.62
C ARG A 60 12.23 14.33 1.52
N ILE A 61 12.69 13.59 2.53
CA ILE A 61 13.62 14.08 3.56
C ILE A 61 15.08 14.09 3.08
N ASP A 62 15.39 13.26 2.09
CA ASP A 62 16.67 13.25 1.37
C ASP A 62 16.49 12.63 -0.03
N GLU A 63 17.58 12.43 -0.76
CA GLU A 63 17.55 11.85 -2.10
C GLU A 63 16.99 10.42 -2.15
N LYS A 64 17.04 9.70 -1.05
CA LYS A 64 16.74 8.26 -0.97
C LYS A 64 15.48 7.95 -0.18
N ARG A 65 14.93 8.90 0.59
CA ARG A 65 13.85 8.60 1.55
C ARG A 65 12.71 9.62 1.47
N THR A 66 11.49 9.12 1.53
CA THR A 66 10.26 9.91 1.68
C THR A 66 9.47 9.33 2.85
N LEU A 67 8.88 10.20 3.65
CA LEU A 67 7.94 9.85 4.72
C LEU A 67 6.65 10.63 4.53
N GLY A 68 5.52 10.02 4.89
CA GLY A 68 4.23 10.69 4.74
C GLY A 68 3.03 9.85 5.15
N LEU A 69 1.89 10.24 4.59
CA LEU A 69 0.60 9.60 4.80
C LEU A 69 0.12 8.96 3.50
N MET A 70 -0.55 7.83 3.64
CA MET A 70 -1.24 7.15 2.56
C MET A 70 -2.72 7.04 2.92
N VAL A 71 -3.57 7.33 1.96
CA VAL A 71 -5.01 7.03 2.02
C VAL A 71 -5.39 6.24 0.79
N GLY A 72 -6.31 5.29 0.95
CA GLY A 72 -6.72 4.45 -0.16
C GLY A 72 -8.12 3.89 0.00
N LYS A 73 -8.73 3.54 -1.12
CA LYS A 73 -9.95 2.75 -1.19
C LYS A 73 -9.60 1.39 -1.78
N ASN A 74 -10.03 0.33 -1.11
CA ASN A 74 -9.81 -1.03 -1.54
C ASN A 74 -11.15 -1.76 -1.67
N VAL A 75 -11.22 -2.64 -2.65
CA VAL A 75 -12.32 -3.58 -2.86
C VAL A 75 -11.69 -4.96 -2.80
N ASN A 76 -12.16 -5.79 -1.87
CA ASN A 76 -11.71 -7.17 -1.71
C ASN A 76 -12.86 -8.11 -2.01
N VAL A 77 -12.60 -9.12 -2.81
CA VAL A 77 -13.55 -10.17 -3.12
C VAL A 77 -13.28 -11.34 -2.20
N TYR A 78 -14.21 -11.62 -1.31
CA TYR A 78 -14.15 -12.79 -0.42
C TYR A 78 -14.94 -13.94 -1.03
N THR A 79 -14.36 -15.12 -1.05
CA THR A 79 -15.10 -16.32 -1.38
C THR A 79 -15.94 -16.72 -0.16
N VAL A 80 -17.23 -16.76 -0.33
CA VAL A 80 -18.21 -17.24 0.67
C VAL A 80 -18.73 -18.61 0.26
N ARG A 81 -19.47 -19.27 1.13
CA ARG A 81 -19.93 -20.65 0.93
C ARG A 81 -20.70 -20.86 -0.39
N HIS A 82 -21.43 -19.85 -0.84
CA HIS A 82 -22.31 -19.93 -2.00
C HIS A 82 -22.07 -18.84 -3.05
N GLY A 83 -20.89 -18.21 -3.06
CA GLY A 83 -20.59 -17.18 -4.03
C GLY A 83 -19.41 -16.29 -3.63
N TYR A 84 -19.55 -15.01 -3.90
CA TYR A 84 -18.53 -14.02 -3.61
C TYR A 84 -19.17 -12.82 -2.90
N ALA A 85 -18.41 -12.18 -2.05
CA ALA A 85 -18.78 -10.93 -1.41
C ALA A 85 -17.70 -9.88 -1.66
N ASP A 86 -18.13 -8.71 -2.11
CA ASP A 86 -17.27 -7.56 -2.28
C ASP A 86 -17.26 -6.74 -0.99
N VAL A 87 -16.11 -6.62 -0.37
CA VAL A 87 -15.90 -5.82 0.82
C VAL A 87 -15.14 -4.55 0.46
N ASN A 88 -15.82 -3.43 0.59
CA ASN A 88 -15.24 -2.11 0.39
C ASN A 88 -14.61 -1.61 1.67
N SER A 89 -13.39 -1.11 1.61
CA SER A 89 -12.70 -0.51 2.75
C SER A 89 -11.97 0.78 2.38
N PHE A 90 -11.82 1.66 3.36
CA PHE A 90 -10.99 2.85 3.29
C PHE A 90 -9.81 2.70 4.23
N SER A 91 -8.59 2.87 3.72
CA SER A 91 -7.36 2.74 4.50
C SER A 91 -6.68 4.08 4.71
N ALA A 92 -6.09 4.26 5.90
CA ALA A 92 -5.21 5.36 6.23
C ALA A 92 -3.98 4.81 6.94
N ALA A 93 -2.79 5.24 6.50
CA ALA A 93 -1.53 4.69 6.99
C ALA A 93 -0.41 5.74 6.98
N LEU A 94 0.55 5.56 7.88
CA LEU A 94 1.87 6.15 7.75
C LEU A 94 2.65 5.36 6.71
N TYR A 95 3.37 6.03 5.81
CA TYR A 95 4.21 5.34 4.84
C TYR A 95 5.63 5.89 4.84
N GLY A 96 6.56 4.97 4.53
CA GLY A 96 7.95 5.29 4.24
C GLY A 96 8.34 4.72 2.89
N ARG A 97 9.05 5.50 2.09
CA ARG A 97 9.61 5.10 0.80
C ARG A 97 11.11 5.21 0.81
N ARG A 98 11.76 4.20 0.26
CA ARG A 98 13.20 4.22 0.02
C ARG A 98 13.48 4.05 -1.46
N TYR A 99 14.40 4.89 -1.98
CA TYR A 99 14.87 4.84 -3.36
C TYR A 99 16.30 4.28 -3.45
N LEU A 100 16.53 3.49 -4.50
CA LEU A 100 17.85 3.11 -4.99
C LEU A 100 17.97 3.62 -6.44
N HIS A 101 18.69 4.72 -6.61
CA HIS A 101 18.86 5.33 -7.93
C HIS A 101 19.85 4.54 -8.78
N LEU A 102 19.53 4.38 -10.07
CA LEU A 102 20.38 3.76 -11.07
C LEU A 102 20.96 4.83 -11.98
N GLY A 103 22.29 4.94 -11.95
CA GLY A 103 23.06 5.92 -12.74
C GLY A 103 22.90 7.37 -12.24
N GLU A 104 23.77 8.23 -12.74
CA GLU A 104 23.86 9.64 -12.33
C GLU A 104 22.63 10.47 -12.70
N ARG A 105 22.00 10.17 -13.83
CA ARG A 105 20.81 10.90 -14.34
C ARG A 105 19.53 10.60 -13.55
N LYS A 106 19.54 9.59 -12.68
CA LYS A 106 18.39 9.19 -11.82
C LYS A 106 17.07 9.02 -12.60
N ILE A 107 17.15 8.61 -13.89
CA ILE A 107 15.97 8.37 -14.72
C ILE A 107 15.23 7.13 -14.22
N PHE A 108 16.00 6.09 -13.90
CA PHE A 108 15.50 4.85 -13.34
C PHE A 108 15.86 4.74 -11.86
N SER A 109 14.95 4.29 -11.06
CA SER A 109 15.20 4.01 -9.64
C SER A 109 14.37 2.80 -9.23
N PHE A 110 14.96 1.91 -8.46
CA PHE A 110 14.17 0.99 -7.66
C PHE A 110 13.64 1.72 -6.43
N TYR A 111 12.49 1.32 -5.95
CA TYR A 111 11.95 1.82 -4.69
C TYR A 111 11.29 0.70 -3.91
N SER A 112 11.09 0.96 -2.64
CA SER A 112 10.31 0.12 -1.74
C SER A 112 9.50 1.02 -0.83
N ASP A 113 8.18 0.85 -0.87
CA ASP A 113 7.24 1.51 0.01
C ASP A 113 6.79 0.54 1.08
N LEU A 114 6.74 1.01 2.30
CA LEU A 114 6.15 0.32 3.43
C LEU A 114 5.10 1.24 4.06
N ALA A 115 3.90 0.74 4.27
CA ALA A 115 2.83 1.48 4.94
C ALA A 115 2.22 0.65 6.06
N LEU A 116 1.93 1.31 7.18
CA LEU A 116 1.32 0.73 8.37
C LEU A 116 0.21 1.65 8.86
N GLY A 117 -0.97 1.10 9.14
CA GLY A 117 -2.12 1.88 9.56
C GLY A 117 -3.35 1.05 9.85
N ALA A 118 -4.50 1.60 9.51
CA ALA A 118 -5.80 0.95 9.68
C ALA A 118 -6.64 1.07 8.41
N ALA A 119 -7.53 0.11 8.22
CA ALA A 119 -8.58 0.14 7.22
C ALA A 119 -9.94 -0.01 7.91
N VAL A 120 -10.92 0.77 7.47
CA VAL A 120 -12.29 0.72 7.94
C VAL A 120 -13.17 0.15 6.84
N VAL A 121 -13.98 -0.85 7.16
CA VAL A 121 -14.95 -1.41 6.23
C VAL A 121 -16.08 -0.41 6.01
N THR A 122 -16.29 -0.01 4.78
CA THR A 122 -17.28 1.02 4.41
C THR A 122 -18.54 0.44 3.80
N GLY A 123 -18.50 -0.80 3.31
CA GLY A 123 -19.64 -1.49 2.74
C GLY A 123 -19.34 -2.91 2.34
N MET A 124 -20.39 -3.69 2.20
CA MET A 124 -20.35 -5.07 1.69
C MET A 124 -21.49 -5.25 0.68
N GLU A 125 -21.19 -5.98 -0.42
CA GLU A 125 -22.14 -6.31 -1.45
C GLU A 125 -21.99 -7.79 -1.83
N GLY A 126 -23.07 -8.47 -2.24
CA GLY A 126 -23.01 -9.78 -2.88
C GLY A 126 -23.00 -11.02 -1.98
N ALA A 127 -23.10 -10.91 -0.67
CA ALA A 127 -23.12 -12.06 0.26
C ALA A 127 -24.50 -12.72 0.42
N TYR A 128 -25.23 -12.94 -0.70
CA TYR A 128 -26.55 -13.53 -0.64
C TYR A 128 -26.60 -14.82 -1.46
N TRP A 129 -27.13 -15.85 -0.85
CA TRP A 129 -27.49 -17.10 -1.51
C TRP A 129 -29.00 -17.23 -1.60
N VAL A 130 -29.50 -17.56 -2.80
CA VAL A 130 -30.92 -17.88 -3.02
C VAL A 130 -31.07 -19.39 -3.04
N ASN A 131 -31.85 -19.94 -2.14
CA ASN A 131 -32.18 -21.36 -2.14
C ASN A 131 -33.00 -21.69 -3.42
N PRO A 132 -32.48 -22.55 -4.31
CA PRO A 132 -33.17 -22.85 -5.57
C PRO A 132 -34.49 -23.64 -5.38
N VAL A 133 -34.72 -24.18 -4.18
CA VAL A 133 -35.93 -25.00 -3.90
C VAL A 133 -37.08 -24.18 -3.43
N ASP A 134 -36.86 -23.19 -2.56
CA ASP A 134 -37.91 -22.42 -1.90
C ASP A 134 -37.83 -20.90 -2.17
N GLY A 135 -36.85 -20.46 -2.91
CA GLY A 135 -36.63 -19.05 -3.23
C GLY A 135 -36.20 -18.19 -2.04
N THR A 136 -35.92 -18.77 -0.87
CA THR A 136 -35.50 -18.02 0.31
C THR A 136 -34.10 -17.48 0.13
N THR A 137 -33.91 -16.20 0.45
CA THR A 137 -32.59 -15.56 0.43
C THR A 137 -31.95 -15.72 1.81
N LYS A 138 -30.77 -16.36 1.86
CA LYS A 138 -29.94 -16.40 3.07
C LYS A 138 -28.72 -15.55 2.85
N LYS A 139 -28.38 -14.76 3.87
CA LYS A 139 -27.10 -14.04 3.94
C LYS A 139 -26.03 -15.05 4.35
N ASP A 140 -24.94 -15.15 3.60
CA ASP A 140 -23.78 -15.90 4.05
C ASP A 140 -23.09 -15.15 5.19
N ASP A 141 -22.68 -15.90 6.22
CA ASP A 141 -21.94 -15.34 7.35
C ASP A 141 -20.53 -14.94 6.88
N ILE A 142 -20.27 -13.65 6.93
CA ILE A 142 -18.94 -13.09 6.77
C ILE A 142 -18.62 -12.45 8.11
N ASP A 143 -17.48 -12.81 8.69
CA ASP A 143 -16.97 -12.26 9.96
C ASP A 143 -16.47 -10.82 9.85
N VAL A 144 -17.09 -10.03 8.97
CA VAL A 144 -16.73 -8.64 8.71
C VAL A 144 -17.99 -7.81 8.59
N GLU A 145 -18.09 -6.74 9.38
CA GLU A 145 -19.22 -5.83 9.36
C GLU A 145 -18.82 -4.41 8.91
N LYS A 146 -19.79 -3.66 8.43
CA LYS A 146 -19.59 -2.23 8.12
C LYS A 146 -19.23 -1.47 9.40
N GLY A 147 -18.09 -0.76 9.37
CA GLY A 147 -17.54 -0.05 10.51
C GLY A 147 -16.39 -0.78 11.18
N ASP A 148 -16.15 -2.05 10.83
CA ASP A 148 -15.01 -2.79 11.38
C ASP A 148 -13.69 -2.12 11.02
N VAL A 149 -12.81 -2.06 12.00
CA VAL A 149 -11.46 -1.53 11.87
C VAL A 149 -10.48 -2.69 11.83
N GLN A 150 -9.74 -2.77 10.73
CA GLN A 150 -8.75 -3.80 10.51
C GLN A 150 -7.33 -3.20 10.45
N PRO A 151 -6.30 -3.91 10.92
CA PRO A 151 -4.93 -3.47 10.74
C PRO A 151 -4.58 -3.45 9.24
N TYR A 152 -4.00 -2.35 8.80
CA TYR A 152 -3.55 -2.20 7.42
C TYR A 152 -2.03 -2.27 7.34
N PHE A 153 -1.55 -3.10 6.45
CA PHE A 153 -0.16 -3.23 6.06
C PHE A 153 -0.06 -3.22 4.54
N SER A 154 0.93 -2.53 4.00
CA SER A 154 1.25 -2.60 2.58
C SER A 154 2.76 -2.52 2.35
N TRP A 155 3.27 -3.42 1.51
CA TRP A 155 4.63 -3.37 0.98
C TRP A 155 4.56 -3.37 -0.54
N GLN A 156 5.13 -2.34 -1.14
CA GLN A 156 5.08 -2.10 -2.59
C GLN A 156 6.50 -1.80 -3.10
N PRO A 157 7.31 -2.84 -3.35
CA PRO A 157 8.56 -2.65 -4.07
C PRO A 157 8.28 -2.42 -5.55
N GLY A 158 9.21 -1.75 -6.25
CA GLY A 158 9.00 -1.54 -7.67
C GLY A 158 10.07 -0.67 -8.32
N MET A 159 9.75 -0.28 -9.55
CA MET A 159 10.57 0.59 -10.35
C MET A 159 9.88 1.93 -10.56
N ARG A 160 10.63 3.01 -10.40
CA ARG A 160 10.25 4.36 -10.73
C ARG A 160 11.00 4.81 -11.99
N VAL A 161 10.27 5.32 -12.95
CA VAL A 161 10.83 5.89 -14.19
C VAL A 161 10.47 7.37 -14.25
N ARG A 162 11.45 8.26 -14.39
CA ARG A 162 11.20 9.67 -14.62
C ARG A 162 10.79 9.87 -16.07
N PHE A 163 9.53 10.23 -16.28
CA PHE A 163 8.94 10.39 -17.61
C PHE A 163 9.13 11.81 -18.14
N TYR A 164 8.83 12.82 -17.32
CA TYR A 164 8.95 14.23 -17.71
C TYR A 164 9.18 15.10 -16.49
N LYS A 165 10.21 15.97 -16.52
CA LYS A 165 10.56 16.89 -15.40
C LYS A 165 10.43 16.22 -14.02
N ASN A 166 9.31 16.51 -13.34
CA ASN A 166 8.99 16.00 -12.01
C ASN A 166 7.95 14.87 -12.02
N ILE A 167 7.48 14.44 -13.22
CA ILE A 167 6.50 13.36 -13.35
C ILE A 167 7.23 12.02 -13.40
N HIS A 168 6.82 11.13 -12.53
CA HIS A 168 7.38 9.79 -12.40
C HIS A 168 6.30 8.73 -12.55
N LEU A 169 6.63 7.67 -13.28
CA LEU A 169 5.83 6.45 -13.34
C LEU A 169 6.33 5.47 -12.29
N PHE A 170 5.42 4.86 -11.56
CA PHE A 170 5.67 3.84 -10.55
C PHE A 170 5.00 2.54 -10.98
N LEU A 171 5.74 1.44 -10.94
CA LEU A 171 5.26 0.11 -11.32
C LEU A 171 5.93 -0.94 -10.45
N GLY A 172 5.16 -1.92 -9.99
CA GLY A 172 5.72 -3.04 -9.23
C GLY A 172 4.67 -3.95 -8.62
N PRO A 173 5.12 -5.01 -7.93
CA PRO A 173 4.23 -5.85 -7.15
C PRO A 173 3.69 -5.11 -5.91
N THR A 174 2.52 -5.53 -5.47
CA THR A 174 1.86 -5.09 -4.24
C THR A 174 1.59 -6.28 -3.35
N LEU A 175 2.04 -6.21 -2.11
CA LEU A 175 1.67 -7.12 -1.03
C LEU A 175 1.07 -6.28 0.10
N SER A 176 -0.22 -6.45 0.35
CA SER A 176 -0.89 -5.78 1.46
C SER A 176 -1.84 -6.72 2.19
N SER A 177 -2.35 -6.28 3.34
CA SER A 177 -3.40 -7.01 4.04
C SER A 177 -4.67 -7.21 3.20
N HIS A 178 -4.83 -6.42 2.13
CA HIS A 178 -6.02 -6.38 1.29
C HIS A 178 -5.77 -6.71 -0.18
N CYS A 179 -4.51 -6.80 -0.63
CA CYS A 179 -4.21 -7.04 -2.04
C CYS A 179 -2.87 -7.74 -2.22
N LEU A 180 -2.90 -8.82 -2.98
CA LEU A 180 -1.72 -9.44 -3.58
C LEU A 180 -1.82 -9.23 -5.09
N GLY A 181 -0.95 -8.42 -5.68
CA GLY A 181 -1.07 -8.07 -7.08
C GLY A 181 0.04 -7.15 -7.57
N VAL A 182 -0.34 -6.22 -8.43
CA VAL A 182 0.56 -5.21 -9.02
C VAL A 182 -0.02 -3.82 -8.81
N HIS A 183 0.85 -2.83 -8.80
CA HIS A 183 0.44 -1.43 -8.80
C HIS A 183 1.07 -0.68 -9.97
N LEU A 184 0.32 0.31 -10.44
CA LEU A 184 0.74 1.29 -11.42
C LEU A 184 0.32 2.67 -10.93
N GLY A 185 1.20 3.66 -11.05
CA GLY A 185 0.86 5.00 -10.59
C GLY A 185 1.77 6.10 -11.11
N PHE A 186 1.38 7.31 -10.79
CA PHE A 186 2.12 8.52 -11.12
C PHE A 186 2.47 9.29 -9.85
N GLY A 187 3.63 9.95 -9.86
CA GLY A 187 4.09 10.82 -8.78
C GLY A 187 4.65 12.13 -9.31
N PHE A 188 4.60 13.14 -8.44
CA PHE A 188 4.98 14.51 -8.72
C PHE A 188 5.89 15.05 -7.62
#